data_d922df7b93e9b73950859ad906cccb5b
#
_entry.id   d922df7b93e9b73950859ad906cccb5b
#
_cell.length_a   1.000
_cell.length_b   1.000
_cell.length_c   1.000
_cell.angle_alpha   90.00
_cell.angle_beta   90.00
_cell.angle_gamma   90.00
#
_symmetry.space_group_name_H-M   'P 1'
#
loop_
_entity.id
_entity.type
_entity.pdbx_description
1 polymer ?
#
loop_
_entity_poly.entity_id
_entity_poly.type
_entity_poly.pdbx_seq_one_letter_code
_entity_poly.pdbx_strand_id
1 'polypeptide(L)'
;MQNDNVNLPLIPPFTHESAVAKIRGAEDGWNSRNPEKVSLVYSIDTVWRNRAEFISGRAEVRAFLERKWRHEHEYRLIKELWAFASDRIAVRFAYEWRDDANNWFRSYGNENWQFDADGLMHYRHASINDLPIKETERKFHWPLGRRPDDHLGLTDLGL
;
A
#
# COMPACT_ATOMS: atom_id res chain seq x y z
N MET A 1 -24.28 22.60 8.77
CA MET A 1 -23.28 21.72 9.41
C MET A 1 -21.97 21.94 8.67
N GLN A 2 -21.05 22.67 9.30
CA GLN A 2 -19.70 22.85 8.76
C GLN A 2 -19.00 21.49 8.86
N ASN A 3 -18.60 20.93 7.72
CA ASN A 3 -17.62 19.86 7.68
C ASN A 3 -16.29 20.49 8.09
N ASP A 4 -15.97 20.40 9.37
CA ASP A 4 -14.62 20.63 9.84
C ASP A 4 -13.77 19.48 9.27
N ASN A 5 -13.26 19.65 8.06
CA ASN A 5 -12.13 18.90 7.56
C ASN A 5 -10.95 19.29 8.46
N VAL A 6 -10.85 18.64 9.60
CA VAL A 6 -9.68 18.69 10.44
C VAL A 6 -8.57 18.06 9.60
N ASN A 7 -7.72 18.89 9.05
CA ASN A 7 -6.55 18.49 8.30
C ASN A 7 -5.60 17.83 9.30
N LEU A 8 -5.74 16.50 9.49
CA LEU A 8 -4.91 15.73 10.41
C LEU A 8 -3.45 15.81 9.95
N PRO A 9 -2.53 16.22 10.83
CA PRO A 9 -1.12 16.18 10.49
C PRO A 9 -0.69 14.70 10.31
N LEU A 10 -0.28 14.34 9.10
CA LEU A 10 0.21 12.98 8.77
C LEU A 10 1.71 12.86 9.01
N ILE A 11 2.16 13.34 10.16
CA ILE A 11 3.56 13.29 10.61
C ILE A 11 3.65 12.60 11.97
N PRO A 12 4.81 12.00 12.31
CA PRO A 12 5.02 11.46 13.66
C PRO A 12 4.96 12.56 14.74
N PRO A 13 4.57 12.22 15.99
CA PRO A 13 4.09 10.91 16.44
C PRO A 13 2.66 10.63 15.96
N PHE A 14 2.42 9.39 15.52
CA PHE A 14 1.09 9.00 15.05
C PHE A 14 0.11 8.77 16.20
N THR A 15 -1.14 9.09 15.93
CA THR A 15 -2.31 8.62 16.71
C THR A 15 -2.97 7.49 15.93
N HIS A 16 -3.91 6.77 16.52
CA HIS A 16 -4.70 5.77 15.80
C HIS A 16 -5.33 6.38 14.53
N GLU A 17 -5.95 7.55 14.67
CA GLU A 17 -6.64 8.23 13.58
C GLU A 17 -5.67 8.64 12.46
N SER A 18 -4.53 9.23 12.78
CA SER A 18 -3.54 9.63 11.77
C SER A 18 -2.84 8.42 11.13
N ALA A 19 -2.64 7.33 11.88
CA ALA A 19 -2.11 6.09 11.34
C ALA A 19 -3.08 5.46 10.32
N VAL A 20 -4.36 5.41 10.63
CA VAL A 20 -5.41 4.93 9.70
C VAL A 20 -5.44 5.79 8.45
N ALA A 21 -5.40 7.12 8.59
CA ALA A 21 -5.37 8.05 7.45
C ALA A 21 -4.11 7.87 6.59
N LYS A 22 -2.96 7.63 7.22
CA LYS A 22 -1.69 7.37 6.52
C LYS A 22 -1.76 6.10 5.68
N ILE A 23 -2.35 5.03 6.23
CA ILE A 23 -2.56 3.75 5.54
C ILE A 23 -3.51 3.92 4.36
N ARG A 24 -4.63 4.62 4.56
CA ARG A 24 -5.59 4.87 3.47
C ARG A 24 -4.94 5.67 2.33
N GLY A 25 -4.16 6.67 2.66
CA GLY A 25 -3.40 7.44 1.66
C GLY A 25 -2.41 6.59 0.88
N ALA A 26 -1.71 5.67 1.54
CA ALA A 26 -0.80 4.74 0.90
C ALA A 26 -1.55 3.76 -0.02
N GLU A 27 -2.67 3.19 0.43
CA GLU A 27 -3.53 2.35 -0.38
C GLU A 27 -4.00 3.07 -1.64
N ASP A 28 -4.52 4.29 -1.51
CA ASP A 28 -4.99 5.10 -2.62
C ASP A 28 -3.87 5.42 -3.62
N GLY A 29 -2.68 5.76 -3.10
CA GLY A 29 -1.50 6.02 -3.92
C GLY A 29 -1.11 4.81 -4.77
N TRP A 30 -0.98 3.65 -4.17
CA TRP A 30 -0.62 2.42 -4.87
C TRP A 30 -1.72 1.98 -5.85
N ASN A 31 -2.99 2.11 -5.50
CA ASN A 31 -4.10 1.84 -6.40
C ASN A 31 -4.15 2.76 -7.62
N SER A 32 -3.52 3.94 -7.55
CA SER A 32 -3.37 4.82 -8.71
C SER A 32 -2.44 4.24 -9.77
N ARG A 33 -1.56 3.32 -9.40
CA ARG A 33 -0.54 2.71 -10.25
C ARG A 33 0.33 3.74 -10.96
N ASN A 34 0.59 4.86 -10.29
CA ASN A 34 1.42 5.94 -10.80
C ASN A 34 2.78 5.93 -10.07
N PRO A 35 3.86 5.41 -10.69
CA PRO A 35 5.16 5.32 -10.03
C PRO A 35 5.73 6.67 -9.58
N GLU A 36 5.55 7.71 -10.37
CA GLU A 36 5.99 9.08 -10.04
C GLU A 36 5.33 9.56 -8.76
N LYS A 37 3.99 9.51 -8.73
CA LYS A 37 3.19 9.96 -7.58
C LYS A 37 3.53 9.16 -6.32
N VAL A 38 3.61 7.83 -6.42
CA VAL A 38 3.90 6.96 -5.28
C VAL A 38 5.30 7.19 -4.75
N SER A 39 6.29 7.39 -5.61
CA SER A 39 7.67 7.61 -5.20
C SER A 39 7.85 8.83 -4.28
N LEU A 40 6.99 9.84 -4.41
CA LEU A 40 7.08 11.08 -3.65
C LEU A 40 6.69 10.97 -2.17
N VAL A 41 6.06 9.87 -1.75
CA VAL A 41 5.73 9.64 -0.33
C VAL A 41 6.90 9.04 0.46
N TYR A 42 7.97 8.69 -0.22
CA TYR A 42 9.20 8.13 0.38
C TYR A 42 10.28 9.20 0.44
N SER A 43 11.14 9.11 1.47
CA SER A 43 12.29 10.00 1.57
C SER A 43 13.26 9.75 0.40
N ILE A 44 14.09 10.74 0.08
CA ILE A 44 15.07 10.61 -1.02
C ILE A 44 16.03 9.43 -0.77
N ASP A 45 16.38 9.20 0.47
CA ASP A 45 17.29 8.15 0.94
C ASP A 45 16.56 6.93 1.49
N THR A 46 15.31 6.72 1.11
CA THR A 46 14.48 5.59 1.58
C THR A 46 15.16 4.25 1.32
N VAL A 47 14.94 3.30 2.22
CA VAL A 47 15.45 1.94 2.10
C VAL A 47 14.30 0.95 2.20
N TRP A 48 14.19 0.09 1.21
CA TRP A 48 13.18 -0.97 1.16
C TRP A 48 13.81 -2.35 1.19
N ARG A 49 13.10 -3.27 1.79
CA ARG A 49 13.15 -4.68 1.41
C ARG A 49 11.74 -5.07 0.95
N ASN A 50 11.61 -5.45 -0.30
CA ASN A 50 10.35 -5.97 -0.86
C ASN A 50 10.56 -7.42 -1.25
N ARG A 51 9.93 -8.35 -0.54
CA ARG A 51 10.23 -9.79 -0.64
C ARG A 51 11.72 -10.02 -0.31
N ALA A 52 12.52 -10.45 -1.27
CA ALA A 52 13.96 -10.61 -1.13
C ALA A 52 14.78 -9.52 -1.88
N GLU A 53 14.10 -8.54 -2.47
CA GLU A 53 14.74 -7.44 -3.20
C GLU A 53 15.00 -6.25 -2.27
N PHE A 54 16.24 -5.76 -2.26
CA PHE A 54 16.64 -4.56 -1.53
C PHE A 54 16.72 -3.39 -2.49
N ILE A 55 16.10 -2.28 -2.10
CA ILE A 55 15.94 -1.07 -2.93
C ILE A 55 16.38 0.12 -2.10
N SER A 56 17.25 0.98 -2.67
CA SER A 56 17.77 2.16 -2.01
C SER A 56 17.50 3.40 -2.85
N GLY A 57 16.86 4.39 -2.23
CA GLY A 57 16.58 5.68 -2.81
C GLY A 57 15.31 5.73 -3.65
N ARG A 58 14.76 6.94 -3.72
CA ARG A 58 13.50 7.21 -4.43
C ARG A 58 13.55 6.84 -5.91
N ALA A 59 14.69 7.01 -6.58
CA ALA A 59 14.83 6.66 -7.99
C ALA A 59 14.68 5.13 -8.23
N GLU A 60 15.27 4.32 -7.35
CA GLU A 60 15.11 2.86 -7.42
C GLU A 60 13.69 2.42 -7.07
N VAL A 61 13.04 3.10 -6.13
CA VAL A 61 11.62 2.88 -5.83
C VAL A 61 10.77 3.09 -7.07
N ARG A 62 10.98 4.21 -7.77
CA ARG A 62 10.23 4.50 -8.99
C ARG A 62 10.46 3.44 -10.07
N ALA A 63 11.70 3.03 -10.29
CA ALA A 63 12.02 1.97 -11.25
C ALA A 63 11.36 0.63 -10.89
N PHE A 64 11.34 0.27 -9.59
CA PHE A 64 10.63 -0.90 -9.11
C PHE A 64 9.14 -0.84 -9.41
N LEU A 65 8.49 0.29 -9.14
CA LEU A 65 7.05 0.47 -9.35
C LEU A 65 6.69 0.46 -10.85
N GLU A 66 7.53 1.05 -11.70
CA GLU A 66 7.36 0.99 -13.16
C GLU A 66 7.37 -0.46 -13.65
N ARG A 67 8.33 -1.26 -13.19
CA ARG A 67 8.43 -2.68 -13.53
C ARG A 67 7.24 -3.47 -12.98
N LYS A 68 6.84 -3.21 -11.74
CA LYS A 68 5.71 -3.88 -11.08
C LYS A 68 4.42 -3.72 -11.89
N TRP A 69 4.02 -2.50 -12.17
CA TRP A 69 2.73 -2.25 -12.84
C TRP A 69 2.77 -2.44 -14.36
N ARG A 70 3.94 -2.67 -14.93
CA ARG A 70 4.05 -3.17 -16.30
C ARG A 70 3.62 -4.63 -16.42
N HIS A 71 3.82 -5.42 -15.38
CA HIS A 71 3.58 -6.87 -15.34
C HIS A 71 2.41 -7.31 -14.47
N GLU A 72 1.98 -6.48 -13.52
CA GLU A 72 0.84 -6.75 -12.66
C GLU A 72 -0.36 -5.94 -13.13
N HIS A 73 -1.25 -6.63 -13.87
CA HIS A 73 -2.44 -6.02 -14.48
C HIS A 73 -3.65 -6.12 -13.54
N GLU A 74 -4.63 -5.25 -13.72
CA GLU A 74 -5.86 -5.24 -12.95
C GLU A 74 -5.64 -5.14 -11.43
N TYR A 75 -4.59 -4.49 -11.03
CA TYR A 75 -4.11 -4.37 -9.65
C TYR A 75 -5.09 -3.63 -8.75
N ARG A 76 -5.50 -4.29 -7.66
CA ARG A 76 -6.37 -3.74 -6.62
C ARG A 76 -5.85 -4.14 -5.25
N LEU A 77 -5.64 -3.16 -4.39
CA LEU A 77 -4.98 -3.30 -3.09
C LEU A 77 -5.92 -2.85 -1.97
N ILE A 78 -5.93 -3.61 -0.88
CA ILE A 78 -6.53 -3.22 0.39
C ILE A 78 -5.47 -3.32 1.48
N LYS A 79 -5.33 -2.26 2.27
CA LYS A 79 -4.44 -2.21 3.45
C LYS A 79 -5.26 -2.03 4.72
N GLU A 80 -4.71 -2.53 5.83
CA GLU A 80 -5.34 -2.42 7.14
C GLU A 80 -4.28 -2.21 8.22
N LEU A 81 -4.57 -1.32 9.17
CA LEU A 81 -3.69 -1.09 10.32
C LEU A 81 -3.62 -2.35 11.19
N TRP A 82 -2.40 -2.76 11.53
CA TRP A 82 -2.16 -3.79 12.53
C TRP A 82 -1.77 -3.18 13.89
N ALA A 83 -0.76 -2.31 13.89
CA ALA A 83 -0.28 -1.62 15.09
C ALA A 83 0.49 -0.35 14.70
N PHE A 84 0.64 0.55 15.64
CA PHE A 84 1.49 1.74 15.45
C PHE A 84 2.16 2.13 16.76
N ALA A 85 3.28 2.82 16.67
CA ALA A 85 3.96 3.42 17.81
C ALA A 85 4.88 4.54 17.33
N SER A 86 4.73 5.76 17.90
CA SER A 86 5.57 6.91 17.57
C SER A 86 5.68 7.17 16.05
N ASP A 87 6.81 6.81 15.43
CA ASP A 87 7.11 7.01 14.01
C ASP A 87 6.94 5.74 13.15
N ARG A 88 6.34 4.68 13.71
CA ARG A 88 6.22 3.37 13.08
C ARG A 88 4.78 2.94 12.90
N ILE A 89 4.52 2.27 11.77
CA ILE A 89 3.21 1.68 11.48
C ILE A 89 3.43 0.27 10.94
N ALA A 90 2.76 -0.71 11.54
CA ALA A 90 2.68 -2.08 11.04
C ALA A 90 1.37 -2.27 10.29
N VAL A 91 1.44 -2.84 9.09
CA VAL A 91 0.33 -2.94 8.13
C VAL A 91 0.20 -4.36 7.64
N ARG A 92 -1.03 -4.84 7.57
CA ARG A 92 -1.35 -6.03 6.78
C ARG A 92 -2.05 -5.59 5.49
N PHE A 93 -1.84 -6.33 4.42
CA PHE A 93 -2.45 -6.02 3.13
C PHE A 93 -2.68 -7.26 2.28
N ALA A 94 -3.56 -7.12 1.31
CA ALA A 94 -3.70 -8.06 0.21
C ALA A 94 -3.98 -7.31 -1.07
N TYR A 95 -3.57 -7.87 -2.19
CA TYR A 95 -3.90 -7.32 -3.49
C TYR A 95 -4.20 -8.43 -4.50
N GLU A 96 -5.10 -8.13 -5.41
CA GLU A 96 -5.43 -9.02 -6.52
C GLU A 96 -4.89 -8.45 -7.82
N TRP A 97 -4.38 -9.31 -8.68
CA TRP A 97 -3.76 -8.94 -9.93
C TRP A 97 -3.68 -10.13 -10.87
N ARG A 98 -3.46 -9.87 -12.14
CA ARG A 98 -3.15 -10.91 -13.12
C ARG A 98 -1.81 -10.64 -13.79
N ASP A 99 -1.11 -11.71 -14.16
CA ASP A 99 0.16 -11.61 -14.87
C ASP A 99 -0.02 -11.41 -16.39
N ASP A 100 1.09 -11.34 -17.12
CA ASP A 100 1.09 -11.18 -18.58
C ASP A 100 0.44 -12.36 -19.32
N ALA A 101 0.35 -13.53 -18.69
CA ALA A 101 -0.28 -14.73 -19.23
C ALA A 101 -1.74 -14.91 -18.77
N ASN A 102 -2.34 -13.87 -18.16
CA ASN A 102 -3.71 -13.88 -17.65
C ASN A 102 -3.96 -14.83 -16.47
N ASN A 103 -2.92 -15.21 -15.74
CA ASN A 103 -3.08 -15.93 -14.48
C ASN A 103 -3.40 -14.95 -13.35
N TRP A 104 -4.43 -15.28 -12.56
CA TRP A 104 -4.84 -14.46 -11.42
C TRP A 104 -4.15 -14.89 -10.14
N PHE A 105 -3.84 -13.90 -9.31
CA PHE A 105 -3.24 -14.07 -7.99
C PHE A 105 -3.94 -13.21 -6.95
N ARG A 106 -3.96 -13.70 -5.71
CA ARG A 106 -4.13 -12.87 -4.52
C ARG A 106 -2.85 -12.96 -3.70
N SER A 107 -2.22 -11.80 -3.51
CA SER A 107 -0.98 -11.71 -2.75
C SER A 107 -1.27 -11.16 -1.37
N TYR A 108 -0.79 -11.85 -0.35
CA TYR A 108 -0.95 -11.47 1.05
C TYR A 108 0.36 -10.94 1.58
N GLY A 109 0.32 -9.82 2.30
CA GLY A 109 1.53 -9.23 2.83
C GLY A 109 1.37 -8.64 4.22
N ASN A 110 2.51 -8.55 4.88
CA ASN A 110 2.70 -7.78 6.10
C ASN A 110 3.88 -6.84 5.85
N GLU A 111 3.74 -5.59 6.25
CA GLU A 111 4.81 -4.62 6.08
C GLU A 111 4.99 -3.77 7.32
N ASN A 112 6.24 -3.36 7.53
CA ASN A 112 6.64 -2.46 8.58
C ASN A 112 7.11 -1.16 7.96
N TRP A 113 6.60 -0.04 8.46
CA TRP A 113 6.97 1.31 8.03
C TRP A 113 7.62 2.08 9.14
N GLN A 114 8.61 2.89 8.79
CA GLN A 114 9.14 3.93 9.66
C GLN A 114 9.25 5.23 8.89
N PHE A 115 8.86 6.34 9.52
CA PHE A 115 8.75 7.67 8.91
C PHE A 115 9.78 8.62 9.49
N ASP A 116 10.20 9.60 8.69
CA ASP A 116 10.96 10.74 9.16
C ASP A 116 10.04 11.81 9.78
N ALA A 117 10.64 12.88 10.31
CA ALA A 117 9.90 13.96 10.96
C ALA A 117 8.97 14.73 10.00
N ASP A 118 9.24 14.68 8.71
CA ASP A 118 8.43 15.32 7.67
C ASP A 118 7.25 14.46 7.21
N GLY A 119 7.16 13.24 7.74
CA GLY A 119 6.10 12.30 7.38
C GLY A 119 6.37 11.52 6.10
N LEU A 120 7.60 11.53 5.59
CA LEU A 120 8.02 10.69 4.49
C LEU A 120 8.48 9.33 5.01
N MET A 121 8.12 8.27 4.29
CA MET A 121 8.52 6.91 4.67
C MET A 121 10.00 6.69 4.36
N HIS A 122 10.77 6.38 5.40
CA HIS A 122 12.21 6.12 5.28
C HIS A 122 12.50 4.63 5.13
N TYR A 123 11.93 3.79 6.00
CA TYR A 123 12.06 2.33 5.90
C TYR A 123 10.74 1.67 5.54
N ARG A 124 10.80 0.70 4.63
CA ARG A 124 9.70 -0.20 4.32
C ARG A 124 10.22 -1.61 4.19
N HIS A 125 9.70 -2.51 5.02
CA HIS A 125 10.01 -3.94 4.94
C HIS A 125 8.72 -4.70 4.67
N ALA A 126 8.62 -5.35 3.52
CA ALA A 126 7.43 -6.08 3.11
C ALA A 126 7.73 -7.55 2.81
N SER A 127 7.02 -8.42 3.51
CA SER A 127 7.00 -9.86 3.25
C SER A 127 5.69 -10.21 2.58
N ILE A 128 5.72 -10.94 1.46
CA ILE A 128 4.56 -11.16 0.60
C ILE A 128 4.54 -12.62 0.13
N ASN A 129 3.36 -13.23 0.21
CA ASN A 129 3.08 -14.57 -0.31
C ASN A 129 2.04 -14.48 -1.41
N ASP A 130 2.29 -15.13 -2.54
CA ASP A 130 1.36 -15.19 -3.65
C ASP A 130 0.52 -16.45 -3.61
N LEU A 131 -0.79 -16.30 -3.80
CA LEU A 131 -1.73 -17.41 -3.96
C LEU A 131 -2.32 -17.36 -5.36
N PRO A 132 -2.08 -18.37 -6.21
CA PRO A 132 -2.80 -18.49 -7.47
C PRO A 132 -4.30 -18.70 -7.21
N ILE A 133 -5.13 -17.92 -7.88
CA ILE A 133 -6.60 -18.01 -7.78
C ILE A 133 -7.21 -18.11 -9.17
N LYS A 134 -8.47 -18.56 -9.22
CA LYS A 134 -9.28 -18.41 -10.43
C LYS A 134 -9.87 -17.01 -10.48
N GLU A 135 -10.17 -16.51 -11.67
CA GLU A 135 -10.85 -15.20 -11.82
C GLU A 135 -12.18 -15.17 -11.03
N THR A 136 -12.88 -16.28 -10.98
CA THR A 136 -14.14 -16.42 -10.21
C THR A 136 -13.95 -16.36 -8.68
N GLU A 137 -12.73 -16.50 -8.20
CA GLU A 137 -12.39 -16.45 -6.77
C GLU A 137 -11.99 -15.03 -6.33
N ARG A 138 -12.00 -14.05 -7.22
CA ARG A 138 -11.71 -12.65 -6.90
C ARG A 138 -12.70 -12.10 -5.88
N LYS A 139 -12.18 -11.29 -4.97
CA LYS A 139 -12.96 -10.63 -3.91
C LYS A 139 -12.91 -9.09 -4.01
N PHE A 140 -11.97 -8.55 -4.79
CA PHE A 140 -11.76 -7.11 -4.92
C PHE A 140 -12.47 -6.60 -6.18
N HIS A 141 -13.67 -6.06 -5.97
CA HIS A 141 -14.60 -5.69 -7.04
C HIS A 141 -14.90 -4.18 -7.00
N TRP A 142 -14.03 -3.40 -7.62
CA TRP A 142 -14.28 -1.99 -7.92
C TRP A 142 -13.57 -1.62 -9.22
N PRO A 143 -13.99 -0.54 -9.92
CA PRO A 143 -13.24 -0.04 -11.07
C PRO A 143 -11.79 0.28 -10.69
N LEU A 144 -10.86 0.10 -11.62
CA LEU A 144 -9.44 0.38 -11.38
C LEU A 144 -9.25 1.79 -10.77
N GLY A 145 -8.34 1.88 -9.81
CA GLY A 145 -8.08 3.09 -9.07
C GLY A 145 -8.45 2.97 -7.59
N ARG A 146 -8.83 4.08 -6.99
CA ARG A 146 -9.15 4.17 -5.56
C ARG A 146 -10.29 3.23 -5.18
N ARG A 147 -10.10 2.46 -4.10
CA ARG A 147 -11.16 1.64 -3.53
C ARG A 147 -12.30 2.54 -3.01
N PRO A 148 -13.56 2.29 -3.35
CA PRO A 148 -14.69 3.04 -2.78
C PRO A 148 -14.75 2.91 -1.25
N ASP A 149 -15.21 3.95 -0.57
CA ASP A 149 -15.28 3.96 0.90
C ASP A 149 -16.23 2.91 1.46
N ASP A 150 -17.24 2.50 0.72
CA ASP A 150 -18.22 1.48 1.09
C ASP A 150 -17.81 0.04 0.71
N HIS A 151 -16.66 -0.14 0.02
CA HIS A 151 -16.14 -1.47 -0.25
C HIS A 151 -15.56 -2.09 1.03
N LEU A 152 -15.83 -3.38 1.22
CA LEU A 152 -15.38 -4.14 2.38
C LEU A 152 -13.85 -4.11 2.54
N GLY A 153 -13.39 -4.07 3.78
CA GLY A 153 -11.97 -4.22 4.12
C GLY A 153 -11.54 -5.69 4.25
N LEU A 154 -10.26 -5.92 4.57
CA LEU A 154 -9.72 -7.27 4.68
C LEU A 154 -10.43 -8.10 5.75
N THR A 155 -10.61 -7.54 6.94
CA THR A 155 -11.31 -8.23 8.04
C THR A 155 -12.72 -8.62 7.64
N ASP A 156 -13.46 -7.73 6.98
CA ASP A 156 -14.84 -8.00 6.50
C ASP A 156 -14.87 -9.12 5.45
N LEU A 157 -13.84 -9.22 4.63
CA LEU A 157 -13.71 -10.25 3.59
C LEU A 157 -13.18 -11.59 4.13
N GLY A 158 -12.80 -11.64 5.40
CA GLY A 158 -12.21 -12.83 6.00
C GLY A 158 -10.77 -13.14 5.54
N LEU A 159 -10.06 -12.10 5.16
CA LEU A 159 -8.68 -12.18 4.66
C LEU A 159 -7.65 -11.77 5.70
#